data_0cb08b359dc2741d018aba4755c0f01c
#
_entry.id   0cb08b359dc2741d018aba4755c0f01c
#
_cell.length_a   1.000
_cell.length_b   1.000
_cell.length_c   1.000
_cell.angle_alpha   90.00
_cell.angle_beta   90.00
_cell.angle_gamma   90.00
#
_symmetry.space_group_name_H-M   'P 1'
#
loop_
_entity.id
_entity.type
_entity.pdbx_description
1 polymer ?
#
loop_
_entity_poly.entity_id
_entity_poly.type
_entity_poly.pdbx_seq_one_letter_code
_entity_poly.pdbx_strand_id
1 'polypeptide(L)'
;GVAAHKAGADVTMVTKLGQDAFADIALNTMNELHMDTGRVLYSETTETGCALIMVDENSSQNEIVVILGACNTITDQEVDSLEDLVGQSEYLLTQLETNVSSVERIVDIAYRKGVKVILNTAPVQPVSDELLGKIDLITPNEVEAEILTGIRVDSEEAADKAADWFFSKGVKNVLITLGQRGVYINTGEKKGIIPAYKVDAVDTTGAGDAFNGGLLAALAEGKDLWEAADFANALAALSVQKIGTTPSMPVREEIDAFMAADH
;
A
#
# COMPACT_ATOMS: atom_id res chain seq x y z
N GLY A 1 -6.24 -3.13 -0.88
CA GLY A 1 -7.68 -3.14 -0.53
C GLY A 1 -8.16 -4.52 -0.14
N VAL A 2 -7.85 -5.56 -0.94
CA VAL A 2 -8.21 -6.96 -0.63
C VAL A 2 -7.52 -7.42 0.65
N ALA A 3 -6.25 -7.13 0.84
CA ALA A 3 -5.51 -7.51 2.03
C ALA A 3 -6.14 -6.88 3.30
N ALA A 4 -6.43 -5.59 3.27
CA ALA A 4 -7.08 -4.90 4.37
C ALA A 4 -8.48 -5.46 4.68
N HIS A 5 -9.29 -5.72 3.65
CA HIS A 5 -10.62 -6.30 3.78
C HIS A 5 -10.57 -7.70 4.41
N LYS A 6 -9.71 -8.59 3.90
CA LYS A 6 -9.55 -9.95 4.44
C LYS A 6 -8.96 -9.96 5.85
N ALA A 7 -8.19 -8.94 6.21
CA ALA A 7 -7.68 -8.72 7.57
C ALA A 7 -8.74 -8.13 8.53
N GLY A 8 -9.95 -7.82 8.05
CA GLY A 8 -11.09 -7.41 8.87
C GLY A 8 -11.39 -5.91 8.88
N ALA A 9 -10.72 -5.10 8.07
CA ALA A 9 -11.05 -3.69 7.95
C ALA A 9 -12.34 -3.45 7.14
N ASP A 10 -13.09 -2.41 7.50
CA ASP A 10 -14.17 -1.88 6.66
C ASP A 10 -13.55 -1.03 5.54
N VAL A 11 -13.51 -1.59 4.33
CA VAL A 11 -12.78 -1.01 3.19
C VAL A 11 -13.74 -0.54 2.12
N THR A 12 -13.69 0.75 1.80
CA THR A 12 -14.24 1.26 0.55
C THR A 12 -13.12 1.37 -0.49
N MET A 13 -13.21 0.55 -1.54
CA MET A 13 -12.25 0.57 -2.64
C MET A 13 -12.64 1.59 -3.70
N VAL A 14 -11.75 2.55 -3.98
CA VAL A 14 -11.88 3.49 -5.09
C VAL A 14 -10.82 3.15 -6.13
N THR A 15 -11.26 2.83 -7.33
CA THR A 15 -10.40 2.55 -8.48
C THR A 15 -11.14 2.93 -9.75
N LYS A 16 -10.45 2.99 -10.89
CA LYS A 16 -11.08 3.24 -12.19
C LYS A 16 -10.79 2.13 -13.17
N LEU A 17 -11.84 1.56 -13.72
CA LEU A 17 -11.79 0.45 -14.68
C LEU A 17 -12.24 0.92 -16.06
N GLY A 18 -11.84 0.21 -17.11
CA GLY A 18 -12.43 0.33 -18.42
C GLY A 18 -13.74 -0.47 -18.54
N GLN A 19 -14.19 -0.69 -19.77
CA GLN A 19 -15.34 -1.55 -20.10
C GLN A 19 -14.85 -2.76 -20.90
N ASP A 20 -14.14 -3.64 -20.24
CA ASP A 20 -13.42 -4.77 -20.87
C ASP A 20 -13.36 -6.00 -19.95
N ALA A 21 -12.82 -7.10 -20.48
CA ALA A 21 -12.73 -8.36 -19.75
C ALA A 21 -11.88 -8.27 -18.46
N PHE A 22 -10.90 -7.36 -18.38
CA PHE A 22 -10.11 -7.17 -17.17
C PHE A 22 -10.95 -6.48 -16.07
N ALA A 23 -11.82 -5.54 -16.46
CA ALA A 23 -12.79 -4.95 -15.52
C ALA A 23 -13.72 -6.02 -14.95
N ASP A 24 -14.22 -6.94 -15.78
CA ASP A 24 -15.07 -8.05 -15.33
C ASP A 24 -14.35 -8.94 -14.32
N ILE A 25 -13.07 -9.25 -14.55
CA ILE A 25 -12.25 -10.05 -13.62
C ILE A 25 -12.13 -9.32 -12.28
N ALA A 26 -11.79 -8.02 -12.29
CA ALA A 26 -11.64 -7.24 -11.07
C ALA A 26 -12.95 -7.16 -10.27
N LEU A 27 -14.08 -6.87 -10.95
CA LEU A 27 -15.39 -6.77 -10.32
C LEU A 27 -15.87 -8.11 -9.77
N ASN A 28 -15.70 -9.21 -10.53
CA ASN A 28 -16.07 -10.54 -10.06
C ASN A 28 -15.29 -10.92 -8.81
N THR A 29 -13.97 -10.65 -8.78
CA THR A 29 -13.13 -10.89 -7.60
C THR A 29 -13.60 -10.08 -6.39
N MET A 30 -13.89 -8.79 -6.56
CA MET A 30 -14.40 -7.96 -5.47
C MET A 30 -15.76 -8.46 -4.96
N ASN A 31 -16.66 -8.85 -5.87
CA ASN A 31 -17.97 -9.40 -5.52
C ASN A 31 -17.87 -10.75 -4.78
N GLU A 32 -17.00 -11.65 -5.22
CA GLU A 32 -16.74 -12.93 -4.55
C GLU A 32 -16.20 -12.73 -3.12
N LEU A 33 -15.41 -11.67 -2.93
CA LEU A 33 -14.90 -11.27 -1.62
C LEU A 33 -15.88 -10.41 -0.80
N HIS A 34 -17.08 -10.14 -1.32
CA HIS A 34 -18.09 -9.28 -0.70
C HIS A 34 -17.61 -7.85 -0.42
N MET A 35 -16.68 -7.33 -1.23
CA MET A 35 -16.23 -5.95 -1.17
C MET A 35 -17.25 -5.03 -1.84
N ASP A 36 -17.42 -3.81 -1.28
CA ASP A 36 -18.27 -2.80 -1.90
C ASP A 36 -17.64 -2.29 -3.21
N THR A 37 -18.37 -2.41 -4.32
CA THR A 37 -17.99 -1.91 -5.64
C THR A 37 -18.68 -0.60 -6.02
N GLY A 38 -19.46 -0.02 -5.12
CA GLY A 38 -20.26 1.19 -5.39
C GLY A 38 -19.45 2.46 -5.63
N ARG A 39 -18.13 2.41 -5.40
CA ARG A 39 -17.20 3.52 -5.65
C ARG A 39 -16.16 3.21 -6.72
N VAL A 40 -16.34 2.14 -7.48
CA VAL A 40 -15.56 1.89 -8.68
C VAL A 40 -15.98 2.87 -9.77
N LEU A 41 -15.01 3.59 -10.31
CA LEU A 41 -15.19 4.53 -11.42
C LEU A 41 -15.01 3.80 -12.76
N TYR A 42 -15.57 4.34 -13.83
CA TYR A 42 -15.49 3.74 -15.15
C TYR A 42 -15.00 4.73 -16.21
N SER A 43 -14.15 4.24 -17.11
CA SER A 43 -13.76 4.97 -18.32
C SER A 43 -14.51 4.42 -19.53
N GLU A 44 -15.05 5.33 -20.34
CA GLU A 44 -15.68 4.97 -21.63
C GLU A 44 -14.66 4.89 -22.79
N THR A 45 -13.45 5.40 -22.57
CA THR A 45 -12.46 5.62 -23.64
C THR A 45 -11.12 4.94 -23.42
N THR A 46 -10.87 4.47 -22.20
CA THR A 46 -9.59 3.87 -21.82
C THR A 46 -9.82 2.53 -21.15
N GLU A 47 -9.06 1.54 -21.56
CA GLU A 47 -9.12 0.16 -21.07
C GLU A 47 -8.63 0.07 -19.62
N THR A 48 -9.01 -0.99 -18.93
CA THR A 48 -8.53 -1.32 -17.58
C THR A 48 -7.02 -1.47 -17.57
N GLY A 49 -6.38 -0.93 -16.54
CA GLY A 49 -4.95 -1.12 -16.33
C GLY A 49 -4.60 -2.59 -16.10
N CYS A 50 -3.42 -2.99 -16.54
CA CYS A 50 -2.92 -4.35 -16.34
C CYS A 50 -1.41 -4.35 -16.11
N ALA A 51 -0.90 -5.43 -15.52
CA ALA A 51 0.52 -5.68 -15.38
C ALA A 51 0.90 -7.00 -16.06
N LEU A 52 2.00 -6.97 -16.80
CA LEU A 52 2.66 -8.17 -17.33
C LEU A 52 3.84 -8.50 -16.44
N ILE A 53 3.80 -9.66 -15.80
CA ILE A 53 4.85 -10.11 -14.89
C ILE A 53 5.62 -11.22 -15.58
N MET A 54 6.90 -10.98 -15.86
CA MET A 54 7.83 -11.96 -16.41
C MET A 54 8.69 -12.48 -15.27
N VAL A 55 8.72 -13.78 -15.07
CA VAL A 55 9.53 -14.42 -14.01
C VAL A 55 10.60 -15.27 -14.70
N ASP A 56 11.87 -15.04 -14.33
CA ASP A 56 12.97 -15.91 -14.75
C ASP A 56 12.96 -17.18 -13.91
N GLU A 57 12.80 -18.34 -14.58
CA GLU A 57 12.70 -19.65 -13.92
C GLU A 57 13.97 -20.06 -13.17
N ASN A 58 15.13 -19.47 -13.50
CA ASN A 58 16.41 -19.85 -12.90
C ASN A 58 16.81 -18.97 -11.71
N SER A 59 16.48 -17.66 -11.79
CA SER A 59 16.90 -16.68 -10.77
C SER A 59 15.75 -16.27 -9.84
N SER A 60 14.51 -16.63 -10.15
CA SER A 60 13.29 -16.14 -9.49
C SER A 60 13.16 -14.61 -9.50
N GLN A 61 13.97 -13.93 -10.32
CA GLN A 61 13.80 -12.48 -10.54
C GLN A 61 12.59 -12.22 -11.41
N ASN A 62 11.88 -11.14 -11.12
CA ASN A 62 10.76 -10.71 -11.93
C ASN A 62 11.04 -9.36 -12.59
N GLU A 63 10.42 -9.16 -13.74
CA GLU A 63 10.33 -7.88 -14.44
C GLU A 63 8.84 -7.59 -14.65
N ILE A 64 8.39 -6.41 -14.20
CA ILE A 64 6.98 -6.04 -14.22
C ILE A 64 6.81 -4.85 -15.15
N VAL A 65 5.97 -5.01 -16.18
CA VAL A 65 5.53 -3.93 -17.06
C VAL A 65 4.13 -3.53 -16.65
N VAL A 66 3.97 -2.33 -16.09
CA VAL A 66 2.67 -1.80 -15.64
C VAL A 66 2.09 -0.88 -16.71
N ILE A 67 0.83 -1.12 -17.07
CA ILE A 67 0.01 -0.26 -17.92
C ILE A 67 -1.11 0.29 -17.06
N LEU A 68 -1.03 1.56 -16.69
CA LEU A 68 -1.98 2.18 -15.75
C LEU A 68 -3.43 2.23 -16.27
N GLY A 69 -3.61 2.29 -17.60
CA GLY A 69 -4.93 2.28 -18.22
C GLY A 69 -5.87 3.34 -17.66
N ALA A 70 -7.11 2.95 -17.38
CA ALA A 70 -8.15 3.81 -16.86
C ALA A 70 -7.77 4.51 -15.55
N CYS A 71 -6.97 3.89 -14.69
CA CYS A 71 -6.50 4.50 -13.43
C CYS A 71 -5.72 5.81 -13.66
N ASN A 72 -5.04 5.93 -14.82
CA ASN A 72 -4.34 7.18 -15.18
C ASN A 72 -5.26 8.29 -15.72
N THR A 73 -6.56 8.07 -15.73
CA THR A 73 -7.55 9.01 -16.28
C THR A 73 -8.57 9.49 -15.23
N ILE A 74 -8.26 9.35 -13.95
CA ILE A 74 -9.11 9.87 -12.87
C ILE A 74 -9.12 11.39 -12.97
N THR A 75 -10.31 11.98 -13.01
CA THR A 75 -10.52 13.42 -13.17
C THR A 75 -10.68 14.12 -11.83
N ASP A 76 -10.44 15.42 -11.81
CA ASP A 76 -10.68 16.25 -10.62
C ASP A 76 -12.12 16.15 -10.13
N GLN A 77 -13.09 16.11 -11.05
CA GLN A 77 -14.51 16.01 -10.70
C GLN A 77 -14.84 14.65 -10.05
N GLU A 78 -14.22 13.56 -10.53
CA GLU A 78 -14.38 12.25 -9.91
C GLU A 78 -13.80 12.26 -8.49
N VAL A 79 -12.62 12.84 -8.29
CA VAL A 79 -12.00 12.98 -6.96
C VAL A 79 -12.86 13.85 -6.04
N ASP A 80 -13.38 14.99 -6.52
CA ASP A 80 -14.23 15.86 -5.71
C ASP A 80 -15.52 15.18 -5.25
N SER A 81 -16.06 14.28 -6.07
CA SER A 81 -17.26 13.50 -5.70
C SER A 81 -17.04 12.55 -4.51
N LEU A 82 -15.78 12.29 -4.14
CA LEU A 82 -15.41 11.44 -3.01
C LEU A 82 -15.24 12.23 -1.69
N GLU A 83 -15.38 13.56 -1.69
CA GLU A 83 -15.10 14.40 -0.52
C GLU A 83 -15.87 13.96 0.74
N ASP A 84 -17.17 13.64 0.60
CA ASP A 84 -18.00 13.20 1.73
C ASP A 84 -17.58 11.80 2.22
N LEU A 85 -17.23 10.90 1.31
CA LEU A 85 -16.73 9.57 1.64
C LEU A 85 -15.42 9.67 2.42
N VAL A 86 -14.47 10.46 1.92
CA VAL A 86 -13.18 10.68 2.59
C VAL A 86 -13.41 11.25 3.99
N GLY A 87 -14.30 12.24 4.13
CA GLY A 87 -14.60 12.87 5.42
C GLY A 87 -15.25 11.94 6.46
N GLN A 88 -15.76 10.78 6.05
CA GLN A 88 -16.33 9.75 6.92
C GLN A 88 -15.33 8.61 7.23
N SER A 89 -14.17 8.62 6.59
CA SER A 89 -13.13 7.61 6.77
C SER A 89 -12.15 8.00 7.89
N GLU A 90 -11.58 7.03 8.57
CA GLU A 90 -10.51 7.27 9.55
C GLU A 90 -9.13 7.41 8.88
N TYR A 91 -8.94 6.64 7.80
CA TYR A 91 -7.70 6.59 7.03
C TYR A 91 -7.97 6.67 5.54
N LEU A 92 -7.05 7.30 4.83
CA LEU A 92 -6.89 7.22 3.39
C LEU A 92 -5.57 6.51 3.11
N LEU A 93 -5.61 5.34 2.46
CA LEU A 93 -4.42 4.68 1.91
C LEU A 93 -4.42 4.88 0.39
N THR A 94 -3.34 5.43 -0.13
CA THR A 94 -3.12 5.61 -1.57
C THR A 94 -1.70 5.23 -1.97
N GLN A 95 -1.50 4.93 -3.24
CA GLN A 95 -0.20 4.68 -3.86
C GLN A 95 -0.04 5.56 -5.11
N LEU A 96 0.97 5.31 -5.95
CA LEU A 96 1.28 6.15 -7.10
C LEU A 96 0.98 5.45 -8.45
N GLU A 97 0.06 4.48 -8.47
CA GLU A 97 -0.39 3.78 -9.69
C GLU A 97 -1.59 4.45 -10.37
N THR A 98 -1.81 5.71 -10.07
CA THR A 98 -2.81 6.56 -10.72
C THR A 98 -2.12 7.85 -11.19
N ASN A 99 -2.85 8.75 -11.83
CA ASN A 99 -2.28 10.06 -12.13
C ASN A 99 -2.00 10.85 -10.84
N VAL A 100 -0.78 11.37 -10.72
CA VAL A 100 -0.29 12.05 -9.50
C VAL A 100 -1.20 13.22 -9.09
N SER A 101 -1.77 13.94 -10.05
CA SER A 101 -2.71 15.03 -9.76
C SER A 101 -3.94 14.57 -8.98
N SER A 102 -4.47 13.37 -9.25
CA SER A 102 -5.59 12.80 -8.48
C SER A 102 -5.15 12.42 -7.06
N VAL A 103 -3.93 11.89 -6.91
CA VAL A 103 -3.36 11.59 -5.59
C VAL A 103 -3.20 12.87 -4.78
N GLU A 104 -2.59 13.91 -5.35
CA GLU A 104 -2.44 15.21 -4.67
C GLU A 104 -3.79 15.78 -4.24
N ARG A 105 -4.80 15.70 -5.12
CA ARG A 105 -6.13 16.22 -4.83
C ARG A 105 -6.85 15.45 -3.73
N ILE A 106 -6.86 14.11 -3.76
CA ILE A 106 -7.52 13.31 -2.73
C ILE A 106 -6.82 13.45 -1.37
N VAL A 107 -5.49 13.56 -1.37
CA VAL A 107 -4.71 13.82 -0.15
C VAL A 107 -5.03 15.22 0.41
N ASP A 108 -5.20 16.23 -0.44
CA ASP A 108 -5.63 17.57 0.00
C ASP A 108 -7.01 17.53 0.66
N ILE A 109 -7.95 16.80 0.09
CA ILE A 109 -9.29 16.60 0.66
C ILE A 109 -9.17 15.92 2.04
N ALA A 110 -8.42 14.81 2.13
CA ALA A 110 -8.21 14.09 3.39
C ALA A 110 -7.58 14.98 4.47
N TYR A 111 -6.53 15.72 4.12
CA TYR A 111 -5.86 16.64 5.01
C TYR A 111 -6.81 17.72 5.56
N ARG A 112 -7.62 18.34 4.69
CA ARG A 112 -8.63 19.36 5.09
C ARG A 112 -9.73 18.77 5.97
N LYS A 113 -10.07 17.49 5.80
CA LYS A 113 -11.08 16.77 6.61
C LYS A 113 -10.50 16.19 7.91
N GLY A 114 -9.20 16.24 8.12
CA GLY A 114 -8.53 15.67 9.29
C GLY A 114 -8.42 14.14 9.25
N VAL A 115 -8.54 13.53 8.06
CA VAL A 115 -8.37 12.11 7.83
C VAL A 115 -6.87 11.78 7.74
N LYS A 116 -6.44 10.72 8.38
CA LYS A 116 -5.04 10.29 8.37
C LYS A 116 -4.66 9.70 7.01
N VAL A 117 -3.57 10.18 6.43
CA VAL A 117 -3.10 9.77 5.10
C VAL A 117 -1.91 8.84 5.20
N ILE A 118 -2.02 7.67 4.59
CA ILE A 118 -0.95 6.71 4.38
C ILE A 118 -0.60 6.73 2.89
N LEU A 119 0.67 7.02 2.56
CA LEU A 119 1.17 6.98 1.19
C LEU A 119 2.16 5.83 1.02
N ASN A 120 1.79 4.85 0.19
CA ASN A 120 2.74 3.90 -0.36
C ASN A 120 3.34 4.48 -1.64
N THR A 121 4.67 4.50 -1.75
CA THR A 121 5.38 5.18 -2.84
C THR A 121 5.59 4.33 -4.09
N ALA A 122 4.86 3.24 -4.23
CA ALA A 122 4.94 2.32 -5.37
C ALA A 122 3.93 2.70 -6.49
N PRO A 123 4.36 2.68 -7.75
CA PRO A 123 5.74 2.81 -8.22
C PRO A 123 6.27 4.21 -7.95
N VAL A 124 7.59 4.35 -7.79
CA VAL A 124 8.17 5.66 -7.51
C VAL A 124 7.85 6.65 -8.63
N GLN A 125 7.29 7.78 -8.23
CA GLN A 125 7.05 8.93 -9.09
C GLN A 125 7.52 10.20 -8.38
N PRO A 126 7.83 11.28 -9.12
CA PRO A 126 8.09 12.56 -8.50
C PRO A 126 6.87 13.02 -7.70
N VAL A 127 7.09 13.32 -6.43
CA VAL A 127 6.08 13.84 -5.51
C VAL A 127 6.50 15.23 -5.01
N SER A 128 5.53 16.13 -4.86
CA SER A 128 5.79 17.48 -4.38
C SER A 128 6.05 17.51 -2.88
N ASP A 129 6.87 18.48 -2.42
CA ASP A 129 7.03 18.74 -0.98
C ASP A 129 5.69 19.10 -0.33
N GLU A 130 4.76 19.70 -1.08
CA GLU A 130 3.42 20.02 -0.61
C GLU A 130 2.61 18.75 -0.33
N LEU A 131 2.69 17.74 -1.20
CA LEU A 131 2.07 16.44 -0.97
C LEU A 131 2.66 15.78 0.27
N LEU A 132 4.00 15.69 0.36
CA LEU A 132 4.68 15.07 1.49
C LEU A 132 4.33 15.71 2.83
N GLY A 133 4.16 17.04 2.87
CA GLY A 133 3.77 17.77 4.08
C GLY A 133 2.37 17.45 4.62
N LYS A 134 1.54 16.73 3.86
CA LYS A 134 0.18 16.30 4.23
C LYS A 134 0.11 14.82 4.62
N ILE A 135 1.23 14.08 4.59
CA ILE A 135 1.28 12.64 4.82
C ILE A 135 1.50 12.33 6.29
N ASP A 136 0.62 11.53 6.88
CA ASP A 136 0.76 11.06 8.27
C ASP A 136 1.72 9.87 8.37
N LEU A 137 1.76 9.01 7.35
CA LEU A 137 2.60 7.83 7.31
C LEU A 137 3.03 7.53 5.87
N ILE A 138 4.32 7.39 5.64
CA ILE A 138 4.88 6.98 4.34
C ILE A 138 5.47 5.58 4.44
N THR A 139 5.26 4.74 3.40
CA THR A 139 5.67 3.33 3.42
C THR A 139 6.46 2.92 2.18
N PRO A 140 7.63 3.56 1.90
CA PRO A 140 8.51 3.12 0.83
C PRO A 140 9.17 1.77 1.14
N ASN A 141 9.61 1.07 0.10
CA ASN A 141 10.64 0.05 0.23
C ASN A 141 12.05 0.68 0.14
N GLU A 142 13.11 -0.12 0.28
CA GLU A 142 14.51 0.34 0.25
C GLU A 142 14.85 1.11 -1.04
N VAL A 143 14.39 0.58 -2.18
CA VAL A 143 14.67 1.17 -3.51
C VAL A 143 13.89 2.46 -3.70
N GLU A 144 12.64 2.48 -3.31
CA GLU A 144 11.78 3.67 -3.37
C GLU A 144 12.31 4.78 -2.47
N ALA A 145 12.73 4.43 -1.24
CA ALA A 145 13.36 5.37 -0.32
C ALA A 145 14.65 5.94 -0.91
N GLU A 146 15.51 5.09 -1.52
CA GLU A 146 16.74 5.54 -2.18
C GLU A 146 16.45 6.51 -3.35
N ILE A 147 15.47 6.19 -4.20
CA ILE A 147 15.13 7.05 -5.34
C ILE A 147 14.59 8.41 -4.89
N LEU A 148 13.75 8.43 -3.86
CA LEU A 148 13.13 9.66 -3.35
C LEU A 148 14.10 10.54 -2.57
N THR A 149 14.98 9.93 -1.76
CA THR A 149 15.86 10.64 -0.83
C THR A 149 17.28 10.83 -1.33
N GLY A 150 17.70 10.01 -2.31
CA GLY A 150 19.10 9.89 -2.72
C GLY A 150 19.99 9.12 -1.73
N ILE A 151 19.40 8.48 -0.70
CA ILE A 151 20.09 7.75 0.37
C ILE A 151 19.86 6.26 0.19
N ARG A 152 20.93 5.51 -0.06
CA ARG A 152 20.86 4.05 -0.15
C ARG A 152 20.60 3.43 1.23
N VAL A 153 19.51 2.66 1.35
CA VAL A 153 19.06 2.07 2.61
C VAL A 153 19.63 0.66 2.80
N ASP A 154 20.91 0.58 3.13
CA ASP A 154 21.64 -0.70 3.36
C ASP A 154 21.90 -1.00 4.84
N SER A 155 21.63 -0.07 5.73
CA SER A 155 21.78 -0.18 7.18
C SER A 155 20.65 0.54 7.91
N GLU A 156 20.53 0.31 9.23
CA GLU A 156 19.58 1.03 10.07
C GLU A 156 19.90 2.53 10.14
N GLU A 157 21.19 2.89 10.19
CA GLU A 157 21.63 4.29 10.18
C GLU A 157 21.29 4.99 8.85
N ALA A 158 21.30 4.25 7.74
CA ALA A 158 20.90 4.79 6.44
C ALA A 158 19.37 4.94 6.37
N ALA A 159 18.62 3.99 6.92
CA ALA A 159 17.16 4.11 7.04
C ALA A 159 16.76 5.32 7.92
N ASP A 160 17.50 5.56 9.00
CA ASP A 160 17.30 6.72 9.87
C ASP A 160 17.51 8.04 9.12
N LYS A 161 18.59 8.14 8.34
CA LYS A 161 18.83 9.32 7.50
C LYS A 161 17.75 9.54 6.43
N ALA A 162 17.27 8.46 5.84
CA ALA A 162 16.15 8.53 4.88
C ALA A 162 14.86 9.02 5.60
N ALA A 163 14.60 8.54 6.80
CA ALA A 163 13.48 9.02 7.63
C ALA A 163 13.62 10.50 7.98
N ASP A 164 14.80 10.95 8.37
CA ASP A 164 15.08 12.37 8.64
C ASP A 164 14.80 13.26 7.41
N TRP A 165 15.11 12.76 6.21
CA TRP A 165 14.78 13.46 4.98
C TRP A 165 13.25 13.60 4.83
N PHE A 166 12.46 12.52 5.04
CA PHE A 166 11.00 12.59 4.99
C PHE A 166 10.43 13.52 6.06
N PHE A 167 10.95 13.49 7.27
CA PHE A 167 10.56 14.43 8.33
C PHE A 167 10.84 15.89 7.93
N SER A 168 11.96 16.15 7.25
CA SER A 168 12.29 17.50 6.76
C SER A 168 11.29 18.02 5.72
N LYS A 169 10.50 17.11 5.09
CA LYS A 169 9.42 17.40 4.14
C LYS A 169 8.04 17.49 4.81
N GLY A 170 7.95 17.22 6.11
CA GLY A 170 6.73 17.32 6.91
C GLY A 170 5.96 16.01 7.09
N VAL A 171 6.46 14.89 6.57
CA VAL A 171 5.91 13.56 6.87
C VAL A 171 5.97 13.30 8.37
N LYS A 172 4.92 12.72 8.98
CA LYS A 172 4.87 12.55 10.44
C LYS A 172 5.45 11.23 10.93
N ASN A 173 5.32 10.16 10.15
CA ASN A 173 5.83 8.84 10.50
C ASN A 173 6.40 8.16 9.26
N VAL A 174 7.45 7.36 9.43
CA VAL A 174 8.13 6.68 8.33
C VAL A 174 8.25 5.19 8.64
N LEU A 175 7.77 4.35 7.74
CA LEU A 175 8.05 2.91 7.70
C LEU A 175 8.79 2.60 6.40
N ILE A 176 9.95 1.97 6.47
CA ILE A 176 10.69 1.51 5.28
C ILE A 176 10.70 -0.01 5.30
N THR A 177 10.05 -0.64 4.32
CA THR A 177 10.07 -2.10 4.22
C THR A 177 11.43 -2.56 3.71
N LEU A 178 12.03 -3.55 4.39
CA LEU A 178 13.41 -4.01 4.19
C LEU A 178 13.46 -5.48 3.72
N GLY A 179 12.40 -5.96 3.09
CA GLY A 179 12.25 -7.34 2.64
C GLY A 179 12.48 -8.34 3.79
N GLN A 180 13.40 -9.27 3.62
CA GLN A 180 13.69 -10.30 4.64
C GLN A 180 14.25 -9.74 5.96
N ARG A 181 14.67 -8.48 6.00
CA ARG A 181 15.12 -7.81 7.23
C ARG A 181 13.95 -7.27 8.07
N GLY A 182 12.73 -7.24 7.54
CA GLY A 182 11.53 -6.72 8.21
C GLY A 182 11.19 -5.30 7.82
N VAL A 183 10.84 -4.46 8.77
CA VAL A 183 10.47 -3.05 8.54
C VAL A 183 11.19 -2.14 9.53
N TYR A 184 11.84 -1.10 9.01
CA TYR A 184 12.31 0.01 9.83
C TYR A 184 11.15 0.97 10.10
N ILE A 185 11.01 1.40 11.33
CA ILE A 185 9.97 2.33 11.78
C ILE A 185 10.61 3.52 12.51
N ASN A 186 10.16 4.72 12.22
CA ASN A 186 10.54 5.94 12.92
C ASN A 186 9.32 6.87 13.05
N THR A 187 8.97 7.20 14.28
CA THR A 187 7.86 8.11 14.62
C THR A 187 8.36 9.49 15.06
N GLY A 188 9.66 9.75 14.97
CA GLY A 188 10.30 10.92 15.56
C GLY A 188 10.58 10.78 17.06
N GLU A 189 9.79 9.99 17.79
CA GLU A 189 9.97 9.73 19.22
C GLU A 189 10.62 8.37 19.49
N LYS A 190 10.24 7.36 18.72
CA LYS A 190 10.72 5.97 18.82
C LYS A 190 11.08 5.46 17.43
N LYS A 191 12.19 4.73 17.34
CA LYS A 191 12.67 4.13 16.08
C LYS A 191 13.31 2.77 16.31
N GLY A 192 13.39 1.98 15.26
CA GLY A 192 14.05 0.67 15.24
C GLY A 192 13.52 -0.23 14.15
N ILE A 193 13.96 -1.48 14.13
CA ILE A 193 13.55 -2.50 13.18
C ILE A 193 12.63 -3.52 13.87
N ILE A 194 11.49 -3.80 13.25
CA ILE A 194 10.68 -4.97 13.54
C ILE A 194 11.13 -6.05 12.56
N PRO A 195 11.69 -7.18 13.03
CA PRO A 195 12.20 -8.22 12.14
C PRO A 195 11.08 -8.89 11.35
N ALA A 196 11.40 -9.35 10.14
CA ALA A 196 10.47 -10.16 9.36
C ALA A 196 10.30 -11.56 9.98
N TYR A 197 9.11 -12.13 9.84
CA TYR A 197 8.89 -13.54 10.12
C TYR A 197 9.63 -14.42 9.11
N LYS A 198 10.30 -15.48 9.59
CA LYS A 198 11.04 -16.40 8.73
C LYS A 198 10.09 -17.41 8.12
N VAL A 199 9.94 -17.34 6.81
CA VAL A 199 9.09 -18.24 6.02
C VAL A 199 9.78 -18.65 4.72
N ASP A 200 9.33 -19.74 4.14
CA ASP A 200 9.78 -20.17 2.81
C ASP A 200 8.94 -19.41 1.75
N ALA A 201 9.54 -18.38 1.16
CA ALA A 201 8.87 -17.58 0.15
C ALA A 201 8.78 -18.34 -1.19
N VAL A 202 7.58 -18.35 -1.76
CA VAL A 202 7.27 -18.93 -3.08
C VAL A 202 7.11 -17.83 -4.13
N ASP A 203 6.40 -16.76 -3.79
CA ASP A 203 6.15 -15.62 -4.67
C ASP A 203 6.07 -14.33 -3.84
N THR A 204 6.98 -13.40 -4.09
CA THR A 204 7.03 -12.12 -3.36
C THR A 204 6.19 -11.02 -4.01
N THR A 205 5.49 -11.32 -5.11
CA THR A 205 4.61 -10.36 -5.79
C THR A 205 3.47 -9.94 -4.86
N GLY A 206 3.28 -8.64 -4.71
CA GLY A 206 2.24 -8.09 -3.84
C GLY A 206 2.56 -8.13 -2.33
N ALA A 207 3.79 -8.49 -1.92
CA ALA A 207 4.17 -8.44 -0.50
C ALA A 207 4.05 -7.03 0.11
N GLY A 208 4.37 -6.00 -0.68
CA GLY A 208 4.16 -4.59 -0.28
C GLY A 208 2.68 -4.24 -0.12
N ASP A 209 1.82 -4.75 -1.01
CA ASP A 209 0.36 -4.58 -0.93
C ASP A 209 -0.21 -5.29 0.31
N ALA A 210 0.27 -6.52 0.55
CA ALA A 210 -0.05 -7.30 1.73
C ALA A 210 0.31 -6.56 3.02
N PHE A 211 1.54 -6.01 3.08
CA PHE A 211 2.02 -5.21 4.21
C PHE A 211 1.13 -3.98 4.43
N ASN A 212 0.89 -3.17 3.39
CA ASN A 212 0.09 -1.96 3.51
C ASN A 212 -1.37 -2.24 3.87
N GLY A 213 -1.96 -3.32 3.34
CA GLY A 213 -3.31 -3.76 3.72
C GLY A 213 -3.39 -4.19 5.18
N GLY A 214 -2.43 -4.97 5.66
CA GLY A 214 -2.34 -5.38 7.06
C GLY A 214 -2.12 -4.20 8.01
N LEU A 215 -1.22 -3.29 7.64
CA LEU A 215 -0.95 -2.07 8.38
C LEU A 215 -2.23 -1.23 8.55
N LEU A 216 -2.95 -1.00 7.44
CA LEU A 216 -4.20 -0.26 7.46
C LEU A 216 -5.25 -0.92 8.36
N ALA A 217 -5.43 -2.23 8.25
CA ALA A 217 -6.40 -2.98 9.05
C ALA A 217 -6.10 -2.87 10.55
N ALA A 218 -4.85 -3.07 10.95
CA ALA A 218 -4.43 -3.00 12.34
C ALA A 218 -4.54 -1.58 12.93
N LEU A 219 -4.21 -0.55 12.14
CA LEU A 219 -4.39 0.86 12.56
C LEU A 219 -5.87 1.22 12.72
N ALA A 220 -6.75 0.73 11.83
CA ALA A 220 -8.20 0.95 11.92
C ALA A 220 -8.82 0.24 13.14
N GLU A 221 -8.21 -0.83 13.65
CA GLU A 221 -8.58 -1.46 14.94
C GLU A 221 -8.08 -0.68 16.17
N GLY A 222 -7.30 0.39 15.98
CA GLY A 222 -6.75 1.20 17.05
C GLY A 222 -5.44 0.69 17.64
N LYS A 223 -4.75 -0.26 16.98
CA LYS A 223 -3.41 -0.68 17.36
C LYS A 223 -2.42 0.49 17.22
N ASP A 224 -1.40 0.51 18.05
CA ASP A 224 -0.30 1.45 17.84
C ASP A 224 0.49 1.10 16.58
N LEU A 225 1.35 2.02 16.13
CA LEU A 225 2.06 1.87 14.86
C LEU A 225 3.06 0.69 14.87
N TRP A 226 3.59 0.32 16.05
CA TRP A 226 4.50 -0.81 16.21
C TRP A 226 3.76 -2.14 16.13
N GLU A 227 2.63 -2.25 16.84
CA GLU A 227 1.75 -3.42 16.78
C GLU A 227 1.17 -3.59 15.37
N ALA A 228 0.80 -2.49 14.72
CA ALA A 228 0.28 -2.50 13.36
C ALA A 228 1.35 -2.94 12.33
N ALA A 229 2.59 -2.51 12.49
CA ALA A 229 3.68 -2.90 11.62
C ALA A 229 4.07 -4.38 11.82
N ASP A 230 4.00 -4.92 13.04
CA ASP A 230 4.21 -6.34 13.30
C ASP A 230 3.10 -7.19 12.68
N PHE A 231 1.84 -6.80 12.82
CA PHE A 231 0.71 -7.43 12.16
C PHE A 231 0.84 -7.41 10.63
N ALA A 232 1.30 -6.28 10.07
CA ALA A 232 1.57 -6.13 8.64
C ALA A 232 2.68 -7.07 8.16
N ASN A 233 3.76 -7.23 8.95
CA ASN A 233 4.83 -8.19 8.67
C ASN A 233 4.30 -9.64 8.66
N ALA A 234 3.43 -10.01 9.60
CA ALA A 234 2.82 -11.35 9.65
C ALA A 234 1.97 -11.62 8.41
N LEU A 235 1.12 -10.66 8.02
CA LEU A 235 0.30 -10.76 6.82
C LEU A 235 1.16 -10.89 5.56
N ALA A 236 2.19 -10.06 5.41
CA ALA A 236 3.12 -10.12 4.29
C ALA A 236 3.88 -11.47 4.25
N ALA A 237 4.33 -11.99 5.40
CA ALA A 237 4.98 -13.29 5.49
C ALA A 237 4.07 -14.45 5.05
N LEU A 238 2.79 -14.40 5.38
CA LEU A 238 1.80 -15.39 4.93
C LEU A 238 1.54 -15.28 3.41
N SER A 239 1.46 -14.06 2.88
CA SER A 239 1.16 -13.84 1.47
C SER A 239 2.26 -14.41 0.56
N VAL A 240 3.54 -14.25 0.90
CA VAL A 240 4.66 -14.70 0.07
C VAL A 240 4.82 -16.22 -0.02
N GLN A 241 4.07 -17.00 0.77
CA GLN A 241 4.09 -18.47 0.74
C GLN A 241 3.15 -19.06 -0.31
N LYS A 242 2.38 -18.23 -1.03
CA LYS A 242 1.41 -18.65 -2.04
C LYS A 242 1.65 -17.88 -3.33
N ILE A 243 1.35 -18.51 -4.48
CA ILE A 243 1.47 -17.86 -5.79
C ILE A 243 0.31 -16.86 -6.00
N GLY A 244 0.64 -15.72 -6.59
CA GLY A 244 -0.31 -14.66 -6.98
C GLY A 244 -0.54 -13.64 -5.87
N THR A 245 -1.18 -12.52 -6.23
CA THR A 245 -1.41 -11.39 -5.32
C THR A 245 -2.70 -11.57 -4.52
N THR A 246 -3.86 -11.33 -5.12
CA THR A 246 -5.16 -11.46 -4.46
C THR A 246 -5.41 -12.85 -3.83
N PRO A 247 -5.11 -13.99 -4.50
CA PRO A 247 -5.31 -15.31 -3.91
C PRO A 247 -4.41 -15.59 -2.70
N SER A 248 -3.24 -14.97 -2.63
CA SER A 248 -2.27 -15.19 -1.55
C SER A 248 -2.63 -14.47 -0.25
N MET A 249 -3.47 -13.41 -0.32
CA MET A 249 -3.82 -12.63 0.87
C MET A 249 -4.55 -13.49 1.91
N PRO A 250 -3.99 -13.62 3.13
CA PRO A 250 -4.60 -14.42 4.19
C PRO A 250 -5.86 -13.76 4.74
N VAL A 251 -6.72 -14.56 5.36
CA VAL A 251 -7.83 -14.05 6.17
C VAL A 251 -7.37 -13.78 7.60
N ARG A 252 -8.15 -13.03 8.35
CA ARG A 252 -7.82 -12.60 9.72
C ARG A 252 -7.44 -13.76 10.64
N GLU A 253 -8.19 -14.84 10.59
CA GLU A 253 -7.95 -15.99 11.43
C GLU A 253 -6.61 -16.68 11.14
N GLU A 254 -6.16 -16.70 9.87
CA GLU A 254 -4.86 -17.22 9.49
C GLU A 254 -3.73 -16.33 10.07
N ILE A 255 -3.91 -15.00 10.06
CA ILE A 255 -2.93 -14.05 10.58
C ILE A 255 -2.81 -14.21 12.11
N ASP A 256 -3.94 -14.20 12.81
CA ASP A 256 -3.97 -14.32 14.27
C ASP A 256 -3.35 -15.67 14.74
N ALA A 257 -3.65 -16.75 14.02
CA ALA A 257 -3.07 -18.08 14.31
C ALA A 257 -1.56 -18.11 14.05
N PHE A 258 -1.10 -17.45 12.98
CA PHE A 258 0.32 -17.34 12.66
C PHE A 258 1.07 -16.54 13.73
N MET A 259 0.56 -15.38 14.15
CA MET A 259 1.19 -14.56 15.18
C MET A 259 1.19 -15.23 16.58
N ALA A 260 0.22 -16.11 16.85
CA ALA A 260 0.16 -16.86 18.12
C ALA A 260 1.11 -18.05 18.16
N ALA A 261 1.67 -18.48 17.04
CA ALA A 261 2.64 -19.56 16.98
C ALA A 261 4.03 -19.06 17.43
N ASP A 262 4.79 -19.91 18.13
CA ASP A 262 6.19 -19.62 18.46
C ASP A 262 7.05 -19.69 17.18
N HIS A 263 7.62 -18.57 16.76
CA HIS A 263 8.47 -18.43 15.59
C HIS A 263 9.94 -18.18 15.93
#